data_95b09a08bba0a9b49e6d3ac2542b5490
#
_entry.id   95b09a08bba0a9b49e6d3ac2542b5490
#
_cell.length_a   1.000
_cell.length_b   1.000
_cell.length_c   1.000
_cell.angle_alpha   90.00
_cell.angle_beta   90.00
_cell.angle_gamma   90.00
#
_symmetry.space_group_name_H-M   'P 1'
#
loop_
_entity.id
_entity.type
_entity.pdbx_description
1 polymer ?
#
loop_
_entity_poly.entity_id
_entity_poly.type
_entity_poly.pdbx_seq_one_letter_code
_entity_poly.pdbx_strand_id
1 'polypeptide(L)'
;MIKTDVRRLGDKAFTSTAKACGRTLGLNLEEMRAVIYELQAKMLYKSMTTYDDHRVWQDVYHIKSCGLEIYIKVTYRPCGGPPVISFKEKFQ
;
A
#
# COMPACT_ATOMS: atom_id res chain seq x y z
N MET A 1 -10.74 4.31 3.92
CA MET A 1 -9.56 5.03 4.37
C MET A 1 -8.46 5.01 3.33
N ILE A 2 -7.78 3.89 3.08
CA ILE A 2 -6.72 3.89 2.07
C ILE A 2 -7.23 4.20 0.65
N LYS A 3 -8.39 3.69 0.28
CA LYS A 3 -8.97 3.96 -1.04
C LYS A 3 -9.29 5.45 -1.21
N THR A 4 -9.80 6.09 -0.17
CA THR A 4 -10.07 7.52 -0.18
C THR A 4 -8.79 8.32 -0.29
N ASP A 5 -7.75 7.94 0.45
CA ASP A 5 -6.45 8.61 0.42
C ASP A 5 -5.80 8.49 -0.95
N VAL A 6 -5.85 7.32 -1.57
CA VAL A 6 -5.30 7.11 -2.91
C VAL A 6 -6.07 7.93 -3.94
N ARG A 7 -7.39 7.98 -3.82
CA ARG A 7 -8.21 8.78 -4.73
C ARG A 7 -7.89 10.27 -4.60
N ARG A 8 -7.69 10.75 -3.36
CA ARG A 8 -7.38 12.15 -3.08
C ARG A 8 -5.98 12.54 -3.51
N LEU A 9 -5.00 11.68 -3.23
CA LEU A 9 -3.58 11.98 -3.44
C LEU A 9 -3.06 11.54 -4.81
N GLY A 10 -3.74 10.57 -5.44
CA GLY A 10 -3.28 10.01 -6.71
C GLY A 10 -1.88 9.42 -6.58
N ASP A 11 -0.97 9.83 -7.45
CA ASP A 11 0.39 9.30 -7.46
C ASP A 11 1.17 9.66 -6.18
N LYS A 12 0.76 10.71 -5.49
CA LYS A 12 1.40 11.14 -4.24
C LYS A 12 1.08 10.24 -3.06
N ALA A 13 0.15 9.29 -3.23
CA ALA A 13 -0.18 8.31 -2.18
C ALA A 13 0.92 7.26 -2.00
N PHE A 14 1.84 7.13 -2.95
CA PHE A 14 2.89 6.12 -2.94
C PHE A 14 4.24 6.75 -2.63
N THR A 15 5.03 6.09 -1.76
CA THR A 15 6.42 6.50 -1.53
C THR A 15 7.27 6.17 -2.75
N SER A 16 8.46 6.77 -2.84
CA SER A 16 9.40 6.46 -3.91
C SER A 16 9.75 4.97 -3.95
N THR A 17 9.92 4.37 -2.78
CA THR A 17 10.20 2.94 -2.66
C THR A 17 9.04 2.10 -3.21
N ALA A 18 7.80 2.45 -2.84
CA ALA A 18 6.62 1.74 -3.34
C ALA A 18 6.50 1.86 -4.85
N LYS A 19 6.75 3.05 -5.41
CA LYS A 19 6.72 3.27 -6.86
C LYS A 19 7.76 2.43 -7.57
N ALA A 20 8.97 2.39 -7.05
CA ALA A 20 10.06 1.61 -7.63
C ALA A 20 9.73 0.11 -7.62
N CYS A 21 9.20 -0.39 -6.50
CA CYS A 21 8.80 -1.79 -6.40
C CYS A 21 7.67 -2.13 -7.38
N GLY A 22 6.69 -1.25 -7.51
CA GLY A 22 5.61 -1.45 -8.47
C GLY A 22 6.13 -1.53 -9.90
N ARG A 23 7.10 -0.69 -10.24
CA ARG A 23 7.76 -0.71 -11.54
C ARG A 23 8.47 -2.04 -11.79
N THR A 24 9.13 -2.57 -10.78
CA THR A 24 9.79 -3.88 -10.84
C THR A 24 8.79 -5.00 -11.15
N LEU A 25 7.56 -4.86 -10.66
CA LEU A 25 6.48 -5.82 -10.95
C LEU A 25 5.86 -5.62 -12.34
N GLY A 26 6.28 -4.61 -13.07
CA GLY A 26 5.72 -4.30 -14.38
C GLY A 26 4.42 -3.50 -14.32
N LEU A 27 4.14 -2.87 -13.20
CA LEU A 27 2.93 -2.07 -13.00
C LEU A 27 3.24 -0.58 -13.08
N ASN A 28 2.40 0.17 -13.78
CA ASN A 28 2.46 1.61 -13.75
C ASN A 28 1.65 2.14 -12.57
N LEU A 29 1.70 3.45 -12.32
CA LEU A 29 1.00 4.05 -11.18
C LEU A 29 -0.52 3.88 -11.26
N GLU A 30 -1.08 3.94 -12.47
CA GLU A 30 -2.51 3.72 -12.66
C GLU A 30 -2.91 2.29 -12.28
N GLU A 31 -2.09 1.31 -12.67
CA GLU A 31 -2.32 -0.08 -12.31
C GLU A 31 -2.17 -0.31 -10.81
N MET A 32 -1.19 0.34 -10.19
CA MET A 32 -1.01 0.27 -8.75
C MET A 32 -2.23 0.82 -7.99
N ARG A 33 -2.77 1.95 -8.46
CA ARG A 33 -3.98 2.50 -7.87
C ARG A 33 -5.17 1.56 -8.04
N ALA A 34 -5.29 0.93 -9.21
CA ALA A 34 -6.35 -0.04 -9.45
C ALA A 34 -6.28 -1.20 -8.46
N VAL A 35 -5.08 -1.69 -8.16
CA VAL A 35 -4.89 -2.75 -7.17
C VAL A 35 -5.37 -2.30 -5.78
N ILE A 36 -5.07 -1.06 -5.39
CA ILE A 36 -5.55 -0.53 -4.11
C ILE A 36 -7.07 -0.52 -4.06
N TYR A 37 -7.73 -0.14 -5.16
CA TYR A 37 -9.20 -0.10 -5.20
C TYR A 37 -9.83 -1.48 -5.11
N GLU A 38 -9.09 -2.56 -5.42
CA GLU A 38 -9.56 -3.92 -5.28
C GLU A 38 -9.45 -4.46 -3.85
N LEU A 39 -8.75 -3.76 -2.96
CA LEU A 39 -8.56 -4.23 -1.59
C LEU A 39 -9.89 -4.36 -0.85
N GLN A 40 -10.01 -5.44 -0.08
CA GLN A 40 -11.15 -5.73 0.76
C GLN A 40 -10.68 -6.04 2.18
N ALA A 41 -11.56 -5.88 3.16
CA ALA A 41 -11.22 -6.12 4.56
C ALA A 41 -10.66 -7.53 4.79
N LYS A 42 -11.17 -8.53 4.06
CA LYS A 42 -10.70 -9.92 4.18
C LYS A 42 -9.27 -10.12 3.72
N MET A 43 -8.70 -9.16 3.00
CA MET A 43 -7.33 -9.21 2.51
C MET A 43 -6.34 -8.63 3.51
N LEU A 44 -6.84 -8.03 4.58
CA LEU A 44 -5.99 -7.51 5.65
C LEU A 44 -5.31 -8.67 6.36
N TYR A 45 -3.98 -8.69 6.29
CA TYR A 45 -3.18 -9.72 6.94
C TYR A 45 -2.94 -9.41 8.42
N LYS A 46 -2.53 -8.19 8.71
CA LYS A 46 -2.32 -7.73 10.07
C LYS A 46 -2.33 -6.21 10.15
N SER A 47 -2.61 -5.72 11.35
CA SER A 47 -2.62 -4.30 11.67
C SER A 47 -1.75 -4.12 12.91
N MET A 48 -0.87 -3.12 12.93
CA MET A 48 0.05 -2.93 14.03
C MET A 48 0.41 -1.46 14.21
N THR A 49 0.89 -1.11 15.41
CA THR A 49 1.52 0.19 15.61
C THR A 49 3.02 0.07 15.40
N THR A 50 3.68 1.18 15.10
CA THR A 50 5.13 1.17 15.02
C THR A 50 5.73 1.09 16.42
N TYR A 51 6.94 0.52 16.51
CA TYR A 51 7.63 0.37 17.77
C TYR A 51 7.95 1.72 18.40
N ASP A 52 8.31 2.71 17.61
CA ASP A 52 8.75 4.02 18.09
C ASP A 52 7.60 4.97 18.41
N ASP A 53 6.45 4.80 17.76
CA ASP A 53 5.32 5.70 17.95
C ASP A 53 4.01 4.94 17.81
N HIS A 54 3.32 4.75 18.92
CA HIS A 54 2.06 4.02 18.98
C HIS A 54 0.91 4.73 18.24
N ARG A 55 1.09 5.99 17.86
CA ARG A 55 0.10 6.72 17.06
C ARG A 55 0.19 6.42 15.57
N VAL A 56 1.26 5.76 15.16
CA VAL A 56 1.46 5.41 13.76
C VAL A 56 0.99 3.98 13.54
N TRP A 57 -0.07 3.80 12.79
CA TRP A 57 -0.64 2.50 12.45
C TRP A 57 -0.12 2.05 11.10
N GLN A 58 0.10 0.76 10.98
CA GLN A 58 0.50 0.12 9.72
C GLN A 58 -0.41 -1.07 9.48
N ASP A 59 -1.04 -1.08 8.31
CA ASP A 59 -1.87 -2.20 7.85
C ASP A 59 -1.16 -2.91 6.73
N VAL A 60 -1.13 -4.24 6.80
CA VAL A 60 -0.51 -5.08 5.77
C VAL A 60 -1.61 -5.86 5.07
N TYR A 61 -1.69 -5.71 3.75
CA TYR A 61 -2.64 -6.40 2.91
C TYR A 61 -1.93 -7.38 1.99
N HIS A 62 -2.55 -8.53 1.76
CA HIS A 62 -2.12 -9.46 0.72
C HIS A 62 -3.23 -9.55 -0.31
N ILE A 63 -2.91 -9.32 -1.57
CA ILE A 63 -3.88 -9.37 -2.65
C ILE A 63 -3.29 -10.12 -3.83
N LYS A 64 -4.14 -10.93 -4.51
CA LYS A 64 -3.77 -11.56 -5.76
C LYS A 64 -4.39 -10.76 -6.89
N SER A 65 -3.55 -10.11 -7.68
CA SER A 65 -3.97 -9.26 -8.77
C SER A 65 -2.92 -9.29 -9.88
N CYS A 66 -3.37 -9.14 -11.12
CA CYS A 66 -2.47 -9.13 -12.29
C CYS A 66 -1.60 -10.40 -12.38
N GLY A 67 -2.10 -11.53 -11.88
CA GLY A 67 -1.36 -12.79 -11.85
C GLY A 67 -0.27 -12.85 -10.79
N LEU A 68 -0.22 -11.88 -9.89
CA LEU A 68 0.80 -11.78 -8.85
C LEU A 68 0.16 -11.80 -7.47
N GLU A 69 0.90 -12.33 -6.50
CA GLU A 69 0.56 -12.15 -5.09
C GLU A 69 1.33 -10.93 -4.59
N ILE A 70 0.59 -9.88 -4.21
CA ILE A 70 1.16 -8.59 -3.88
C ILE A 70 1.03 -8.31 -2.39
N TYR A 71 2.12 -7.85 -1.80
CA TYR A 71 2.20 -7.40 -0.42
C TYR A 71 2.14 -5.88 -0.41
N ILE A 72 1.15 -5.32 0.28
CA ILE A 72 0.97 -3.88 0.37
C ILE A 72 0.99 -3.48 1.83
N LYS A 73 1.91 -2.58 2.18
CA LYS A 73 1.96 -2.01 3.52
C LYS A 73 1.52 -0.56 3.45
N VAL A 74 0.54 -0.23 4.27
CA VAL A 74 -0.04 1.12 4.35
C VAL A 74 0.23 1.67 5.74
N THR A 75 0.63 2.93 5.83
CA THR A 75 0.86 3.58 7.11
C THR A 75 -0.06 4.78 7.26
N TYR A 76 -0.52 4.99 8.49
CA TYR A 76 -1.34 6.15 8.85
C TYR A 76 -0.59 6.93 9.92
N ARG A 77 -0.15 8.13 9.58
CA ARG A 77 0.64 9.00 10.45
C ARG A 77 -0.15 10.24 10.84
N PRO A 78 -0.02 10.71 12.10
CA PRO A 78 -0.69 11.96 12.48
C PRO A 78 -0.27 13.16 11.65
N CYS A 79 0.98 13.18 11.17
CA CYS A 79 1.52 14.27 10.36
C CYS A 79 1.22 14.13 8.87
N GLY A 80 0.58 13.03 8.45
CA GLY A 80 0.29 12.78 7.04
C GLY A 80 1.44 12.13 6.30
N GLY A 81 1.57 12.41 5.02
CA GLY A 81 2.57 11.81 4.15
C GLY A 81 1.97 10.69 3.29
N PRO A 82 2.73 10.15 2.33
CA PRO A 82 2.24 9.08 1.47
C PRO A 82 1.89 7.82 2.28
N PRO A 83 0.65 7.33 2.21
CA PRO A 83 0.25 6.17 3.01
C PRO A 83 0.79 4.83 2.50
N VAL A 84 0.98 4.66 1.20
CA VAL A 84 1.45 3.37 0.64
C VAL A 84 2.97 3.35 0.68
N ILE A 85 3.53 2.63 1.65
CA ILE A 85 4.97 2.59 1.88
C ILE A 85 5.65 1.34 1.33
N SER A 86 4.89 0.30 1.02
CA SER A 86 5.42 -0.90 0.37
C SER A 86 4.41 -1.44 -0.62
N PHE A 87 4.88 -1.87 -1.78
CA PHE A 87 4.06 -2.45 -2.82
C PHE A 87 4.96 -3.41 -3.59
N LYS A 88 4.98 -4.66 -3.19
CA LYS A 88 5.94 -5.62 -3.73
C LYS A 88 5.31 -7.00 -3.84
N GLU A 89 5.97 -7.88 -4.60
CA GLU A 89 5.56 -9.26 -4.68
C GLU A 89 5.77 -9.95 -3.33
N LYS A 90 4.80 -10.77 -2.92
CA LYS A 90 4.76 -11.36 -1.58
C LYS A 90 5.98 -12.23 -1.26
N PHE A 91 6.54 -12.87 -2.26
CA PHE A 91 7.64 -13.82 -2.07
C PHE A 91 9.01 -13.29 -2.47
N GLN A 92 9.15 -11.98 -2.55
CA GLN A 92 10.46 -11.35 -2.76
C GLN A 92 11.17 -11.12 -1.45
#